data_ba1c776e1e82d4ecc811400766029145
#
_entry.id   ba1c776e1e82d4ecc811400766029145
#
_cell.length_a   1.000
_cell.length_b   1.000
_cell.length_c   1.000
_cell.angle_alpha   90.00
_cell.angle_beta   90.00
_cell.angle_gamma   90.00
#
_symmetry.space_group_name_H-M   'P 1'
#
loop_
_entity.id
_entity.type
_entity.pdbx_description
1 polymer ?
#
loop_
_entity_poly.entity_id
_entity_poly.type
_entity_poly.pdbx_seq_one_letter_code
_entity_poly.pdbx_strand_id
1 'polypeptide(L)'
;MAEPRIELRERMAGERQAFALPLRALAKRAVVTCEEHRSVAEAVRIMQANDVGSVIIVDAQSRPRGIFTGRDLVPVAAAGGLERGVAELMSRDLVCLPPHAFAYEAALAMTERRIRHILVAEGERLVGVVSERDLFALQRLGLGELTMEIRLADSLETLAGLAVQIRRLAALLVEQGTAPEPLTLFISVLNDRLTRRIIEVVRRRHALNRIRWAWLAFGSEGRFEQTFSTDQDNGLLFATHDDAAPEPVRAKLVPFAREVNQALDACGFPLCEGNIMASNPALCLTLEEWRAKVTGWLNMTSPQALLDAAICLDLRAIHGDEVLVDGLRDWITERVRGHAAFLRLLAQAATQSRPALGRFGAIAAADAPGAPHSVNLKANGARIFVDAARVLALANGVRQTNTADRLRATREARGQPAAESAALIDAFYFIQGLRLRRQAGAPEARSGGRGAGEDLANRIDPDQLNAFEQSCLKEALRLARQLQERLELDFRL
;
A
#
# COMPACT_ATOMS: atom_id res chain seq x y z
N MET A 1 -2.69 17.11 39.72
CA MET A 1 -3.47 16.69 38.52
C MET A 1 -2.62 16.61 37.23
N ALA A 2 -1.35 16.19 37.32
CA ALA A 2 -0.44 16.03 36.16
C ALA A 2 -0.06 14.57 35.87
N GLU A 3 -0.26 13.64 36.80
CA GLU A 3 0.17 12.23 36.66
C GLU A 3 -0.58 11.39 35.60
N PRO A 4 -1.92 11.54 35.37
CA PRO A 4 -2.59 10.70 34.37
C PRO A 4 -2.14 10.94 32.94
N ARG A 5 -1.58 12.11 32.63
CA ARG A 5 -1.09 12.45 31.27
C ARG A 5 0.29 11.87 30.96
N ILE A 6 1.11 11.64 31.97
CA ILE A 6 2.46 11.07 31.82
C ILE A 6 2.33 9.55 31.65
N GLU A 7 1.56 8.89 32.49
CA GLU A 7 1.28 7.43 32.34
C GLU A 7 0.59 7.09 31.01
N LEU A 8 -0.31 7.95 30.53
CA LEU A 8 -0.93 7.76 29.21
C LEU A 8 0.12 7.92 28.08
N ARG A 9 1.07 8.88 28.21
CA ARG A 9 2.16 9.06 27.24
C ARG A 9 3.14 7.89 27.25
N GLU A 10 3.53 7.38 28.40
CA GLU A 10 4.47 6.26 28.51
C GLU A 10 3.84 4.91 28.06
N ARG A 11 2.58 4.66 28.43
CA ARG A 11 1.81 3.53 27.90
C ARG A 11 1.69 3.59 26.38
N MET A 12 1.32 4.76 25.85
CA MET A 12 1.24 4.98 24.41
C MET A 12 2.59 4.83 23.67
N ALA A 13 3.74 5.10 24.29
CA ALA A 13 5.06 4.92 23.68
C ALA A 13 5.46 3.45 23.49
N GLY A 14 5.22 2.59 24.49
CA GLY A 14 5.56 1.16 24.43
C GLY A 14 4.68 0.35 23.48
N GLU A 15 3.41 0.72 23.35
CA GLU A 15 2.44 0.04 22.48
C GLU A 15 2.66 0.36 20.98
N ARG A 16 3.33 1.43 20.67
CA ARG A 16 3.49 2.01 19.35
C ARG A 16 4.70 1.49 18.56
N GLN A 17 5.76 1.08 19.24
CA GLN A 17 6.84 0.28 18.64
C GLN A 17 6.36 -1.10 18.20
N ALA A 18 5.28 -1.59 18.80
CA ALA A 18 4.77 -2.94 18.61
C ALA A 18 4.14 -3.17 17.22
N PHE A 19 3.45 -2.18 16.65
CA PHE A 19 2.82 -2.33 15.32
C PHE A 19 3.78 -2.25 14.14
N ALA A 20 4.91 -1.61 14.31
CA ALA A 20 6.00 -1.58 13.34
C ALA A 20 6.96 -2.77 13.50
N LEU A 21 6.65 -3.74 14.36
CA LEU A 21 7.44 -4.94 14.50
C LEU A 21 7.19 -5.88 13.31
N PRO A 22 8.24 -6.35 12.63
CA PRO A 22 8.09 -7.38 11.62
C PRO A 22 7.61 -8.69 12.25
N LEU A 23 6.77 -9.45 11.54
CA LEU A 23 6.16 -10.68 12.04
C LEU A 23 7.20 -11.71 12.52
N ARG A 24 8.39 -11.74 11.95
CA ARG A 24 9.51 -12.55 12.43
C ARG A 24 9.88 -12.26 13.90
N ALA A 25 9.64 -11.04 14.38
CA ALA A 25 9.91 -10.69 15.78
C ALA A 25 8.82 -11.18 16.73
N LEU A 26 7.61 -11.43 16.21
CA LEU A 26 6.46 -11.96 16.94
C LEU A 26 6.37 -13.48 16.87
N ALA A 27 6.70 -14.06 15.73
CA ALA A 27 6.70 -15.50 15.48
C ALA A 27 7.90 -16.21 16.17
N LYS A 28 8.10 -15.95 17.45
CA LYS A 28 9.26 -16.49 18.23
C LYS A 28 9.09 -17.94 18.65
N ARG A 29 7.87 -18.47 18.65
CA ARG A 29 7.61 -19.85 19.07
C ARG A 29 7.74 -20.79 17.88
N ALA A 30 8.31 -21.98 18.12
CA ALA A 30 8.29 -23.04 17.13
C ALA A 30 6.86 -23.35 16.73
N VAL A 31 6.64 -23.56 15.42
CA VAL A 31 5.30 -23.90 14.90
C VAL A 31 4.95 -25.29 15.38
N VAL A 32 3.82 -25.39 16.08
CA VAL A 32 3.28 -26.68 16.50
C VAL A 32 2.45 -27.23 15.34
N THR A 33 2.87 -28.39 14.83
CA THR A 33 2.24 -29.05 13.68
C THR A 33 1.61 -30.37 14.08
N CYS A 34 0.63 -30.82 13.29
CA CYS A 34 -0.01 -32.13 13.38
C CYS A 34 -0.20 -32.67 11.97
N GLU A 35 0.09 -33.92 11.75
CA GLU A 35 -0.08 -34.57 10.44
C GLU A 35 -1.57 -34.77 10.12
N GLU A 36 -1.93 -34.60 8.84
CA GLU A 36 -3.34 -34.59 8.39
C GLU A 36 -4.09 -35.91 8.62
N HIS A 37 -3.39 -37.02 8.78
CA HIS A 37 -4.00 -38.33 9.01
C HIS A 37 -4.37 -38.62 10.48
N ARG A 38 -3.97 -37.72 11.39
CA ARG A 38 -4.26 -37.88 12.83
C ARG A 38 -5.71 -37.56 13.19
N SER A 39 -6.15 -38.08 14.33
CA SER A 39 -7.48 -37.77 14.87
C SER A 39 -7.50 -36.38 15.56
N VAL A 40 -8.70 -35.83 15.72
CA VAL A 40 -8.90 -34.60 16.52
C VAL A 40 -8.40 -34.79 17.95
N ALA A 41 -8.63 -35.96 18.57
CA ALA A 41 -8.14 -36.24 19.92
C ALA A 41 -6.61 -36.15 20.01
N GLU A 42 -5.86 -36.61 19.00
CA GLU A 42 -4.41 -36.49 18.95
C GLU A 42 -3.99 -35.04 18.74
N ALA A 43 -4.64 -34.29 17.83
CA ALA A 43 -4.37 -32.89 17.63
C ALA A 43 -4.56 -32.07 18.92
N VAL A 44 -5.60 -32.35 19.71
CA VAL A 44 -5.86 -31.70 21.00
C VAL A 44 -4.77 -32.05 22.02
N ARG A 45 -4.32 -33.30 22.07
CA ARG A 45 -3.19 -33.68 22.95
C ARG A 45 -1.90 -32.92 22.58
N ILE A 46 -1.63 -32.75 21.27
CA ILE A 46 -0.50 -31.96 20.82
C ILE A 46 -0.64 -30.49 21.26
N MET A 47 -1.83 -29.90 21.12
CA MET A 47 -2.11 -28.54 21.57
C MET A 47 -1.89 -28.39 23.09
N GLN A 48 -2.38 -29.34 23.90
CA GLN A 48 -2.21 -29.34 25.34
C GLN A 48 -0.75 -29.51 25.75
N ALA A 49 -0.03 -30.44 25.13
CA ALA A 49 1.38 -30.70 25.46
C ALA A 49 2.29 -29.51 25.16
N ASN A 50 1.90 -28.65 24.22
CA ASN A 50 2.69 -27.48 23.81
C ASN A 50 2.12 -26.15 24.34
N ASP A 51 1.04 -26.18 25.14
CA ASP A 51 0.35 -25.00 25.67
C ASP A 51 -0.02 -23.98 24.57
N VAL A 52 -0.64 -24.48 23.47
CA VAL A 52 -1.06 -23.65 22.33
C VAL A 52 -2.55 -23.78 22.06
N GLY A 53 -3.17 -22.68 21.58
CA GLY A 53 -4.59 -22.63 21.22
C GLY A 53 -4.90 -23.09 19.79
N SER A 54 -3.89 -23.43 19.00
CA SER A 54 -4.02 -23.86 17.60
C SER A 54 -2.86 -24.75 17.19
N VAL A 55 -3.10 -25.60 16.19
CA VAL A 55 -2.08 -26.46 15.57
C VAL A 55 -2.22 -26.39 14.05
N ILE A 56 -1.08 -26.33 13.35
CA ILE A 56 -1.06 -26.32 11.89
C ILE A 56 -1.06 -27.75 11.40
N ILE A 57 -2.02 -28.05 10.54
CA ILE A 57 -2.12 -29.37 9.92
C ILE A 57 -1.24 -29.39 8.67
N VAL A 58 -0.36 -30.40 8.59
CA VAL A 58 0.63 -30.52 7.53
C VAL A 58 0.51 -31.87 6.80
N ASP A 59 0.90 -31.88 5.53
CA ASP A 59 1.03 -33.11 4.76
C ASP A 59 2.37 -33.85 5.07
N ALA A 60 2.58 -34.99 4.42
CA ALA A 60 3.80 -35.80 4.56
C ALA A 60 5.10 -35.05 4.17
N GLN A 61 5.02 -33.94 3.44
CA GLN A 61 6.11 -33.07 3.05
C GLN A 61 6.23 -31.84 3.95
N SER A 62 5.54 -31.82 5.10
CA SER A 62 5.49 -30.72 6.07
C SER A 62 4.92 -29.41 5.51
N ARG A 63 4.15 -29.44 4.42
CA ARG A 63 3.48 -28.26 3.86
C ARG A 63 2.18 -28.01 4.61
N PRO A 64 1.85 -26.77 4.96
CA PRO A 64 0.62 -26.43 5.66
C PRO A 64 -0.61 -26.69 4.77
N ARG A 65 -1.58 -27.45 5.29
CA ARG A 65 -2.84 -27.84 4.62
C ARG A 65 -4.06 -27.23 5.29
N GLY A 66 -3.95 -26.87 6.57
CA GLY A 66 -5.03 -26.29 7.33
C GLY A 66 -4.57 -25.86 8.73
N ILE A 67 -5.49 -25.26 9.46
CA ILE A 67 -5.33 -24.95 10.88
C ILE A 67 -6.50 -25.52 11.67
N PHE A 68 -6.20 -26.09 12.84
CA PHE A 68 -7.20 -26.55 13.80
C PHE A 68 -7.03 -25.77 15.11
N THR A 69 -8.12 -25.21 15.63
CA THR A 69 -8.11 -24.30 16.78
C THR A 69 -9.08 -24.77 17.87
N GLY A 70 -8.95 -24.21 19.09
CA GLY A 70 -9.93 -24.46 20.16
C GLY A 70 -11.37 -24.10 19.79
N ARG A 71 -11.59 -23.20 18.82
CA ARG A 71 -12.93 -22.86 18.31
C ARG A 71 -13.54 -24.00 17.49
N ASP A 72 -12.71 -24.68 16.71
CA ASP A 72 -13.13 -25.81 15.88
C ASP A 72 -13.43 -27.03 16.77
N LEU A 73 -12.73 -27.14 17.90
CA LEU A 73 -12.92 -28.24 18.86
C LEU A 73 -14.32 -28.24 19.49
N VAL A 74 -14.90 -27.08 19.80
CA VAL A 74 -16.17 -26.98 20.56
C VAL A 74 -17.32 -27.72 19.85
N PRO A 75 -17.65 -27.46 18.56
CA PRO A 75 -18.70 -28.18 17.89
C PRO A 75 -18.37 -29.65 17.65
N VAL A 76 -17.10 -30.01 17.45
CA VAL A 76 -16.65 -31.39 17.26
C VAL A 76 -16.83 -32.20 18.53
N ALA A 77 -16.43 -31.67 19.68
CA ALA A 77 -16.60 -32.33 20.99
C ALA A 77 -18.08 -32.51 21.32
N ALA A 78 -18.93 -31.51 21.08
CA ALA A 78 -20.36 -31.58 21.29
C ALA A 78 -21.04 -32.66 20.41
N ALA A 79 -20.49 -32.95 19.23
CA ALA A 79 -20.99 -33.98 18.32
C ALA A 79 -20.36 -35.40 18.56
N GLY A 80 -19.50 -35.56 19.57
CA GLY A 80 -18.80 -36.82 19.83
C GLY A 80 -17.75 -37.20 18.77
N GLY A 81 -17.25 -36.21 18.00
CA GLY A 81 -16.40 -36.43 16.82
C GLY A 81 -14.89 -36.43 17.09
N LEU A 82 -14.40 -36.67 18.30
CA LEU A 82 -12.97 -36.61 18.65
C LEU A 82 -12.10 -37.65 17.92
N GLU A 83 -12.66 -38.78 17.52
CA GLU A 83 -11.96 -39.83 16.78
C GLU A 83 -11.94 -39.58 15.27
N ARG A 84 -12.62 -38.56 14.78
CA ARG A 84 -12.58 -38.20 13.35
C ARG A 84 -11.22 -37.65 12.95
N GLY A 85 -10.88 -37.79 11.66
CA GLY A 85 -9.64 -37.21 11.10
C GLY A 85 -9.64 -35.68 11.20
N VAL A 86 -8.54 -35.11 11.68
CA VAL A 86 -8.43 -33.65 11.82
C VAL A 86 -8.52 -32.95 10.44
N ALA A 87 -8.09 -33.61 9.37
CA ALA A 87 -8.17 -33.09 7.99
C ALA A 87 -9.60 -32.85 7.49
N GLU A 88 -10.61 -33.50 8.09
CA GLU A 88 -12.02 -33.30 7.74
C GLU A 88 -12.59 -32.02 8.38
N LEU A 89 -12.00 -31.59 9.48
CA LEU A 89 -12.57 -30.59 10.39
C LEU A 89 -11.70 -29.33 10.50
N MET A 90 -10.47 -29.35 9.95
CA MET A 90 -9.57 -28.19 9.91
C MET A 90 -10.11 -27.09 9.01
N SER A 91 -9.80 -25.86 9.32
CA SER A 91 -9.98 -24.72 8.43
C SER A 91 -8.89 -24.71 7.36
N ARG A 92 -9.28 -24.68 6.08
CA ARG A 92 -8.36 -24.73 4.92
C ARG A 92 -8.00 -23.37 4.36
N ASP A 93 -8.75 -22.34 4.71
CA ASP A 93 -8.50 -20.96 4.27
C ASP A 93 -7.35 -20.35 5.08
N LEU A 94 -6.12 -20.72 4.71
CA LEU A 94 -4.91 -20.27 5.36
C LEU A 94 -4.49 -18.92 4.80
N VAL A 95 -4.29 -17.96 5.69
CA VAL A 95 -3.71 -16.65 5.35
C VAL A 95 -2.25 -16.63 5.76
N CYS A 96 -1.38 -16.43 4.77
CA CYS A 96 0.06 -16.36 4.94
C CYS A 96 0.56 -14.94 4.71
N LEU A 97 1.46 -14.47 5.57
CA LEU A 97 2.22 -13.24 5.37
C LEU A 97 3.72 -13.54 5.44
N PRO A 98 4.56 -12.78 4.73
CA PRO A 98 6.00 -12.98 4.79
C PRO A 98 6.58 -12.52 6.13
N PRO A 99 7.76 -13.03 6.56
CA PRO A 99 8.38 -12.70 7.85
C PRO A 99 8.70 -11.21 8.04
N HIS A 100 8.85 -10.48 6.94
CA HIS A 100 9.11 -9.05 6.94
C HIS A 100 7.84 -8.19 6.96
N ALA A 101 6.66 -8.78 6.76
CA ALA A 101 5.40 -8.08 6.97
C ALA A 101 5.28 -7.62 8.42
N PHE A 102 4.55 -6.55 8.65
CA PHE A 102 4.45 -5.92 9.96
C PHE A 102 3.24 -6.41 10.75
N ALA A 103 3.29 -6.26 12.08
CA ALA A 103 2.23 -6.68 12.98
C ALA A 103 0.86 -6.09 12.63
N TYR A 104 0.81 -4.84 12.17
CA TYR A 104 -0.44 -4.22 11.74
C TYR A 104 -1.05 -4.89 10.49
N GLU A 105 -0.24 -5.39 9.56
CA GLU A 105 -0.74 -6.13 8.38
C GLU A 105 -1.45 -7.41 8.81
N ALA A 106 -0.87 -8.13 9.78
CA ALA A 106 -1.51 -9.29 10.37
C ALA A 106 -2.82 -8.92 11.08
N ALA A 107 -2.84 -7.82 11.87
CA ALA A 107 -4.05 -7.33 12.53
C ALA A 107 -5.16 -6.99 11.53
N LEU A 108 -4.79 -6.35 10.44
CA LEU A 108 -5.71 -5.99 9.36
C LEU A 108 -6.28 -7.24 8.67
N ALA A 109 -5.42 -8.18 8.29
CA ALA A 109 -5.85 -9.44 7.65
C ALA A 109 -6.76 -10.27 8.57
N MET A 110 -6.44 -10.34 9.88
CA MET A 110 -7.29 -11.02 10.87
C MET A 110 -8.68 -10.40 10.95
N THR A 111 -8.76 -9.08 10.96
CA THR A 111 -10.04 -8.34 11.02
C THR A 111 -10.86 -8.51 9.74
N GLU A 112 -10.24 -8.41 8.57
CA GLU A 112 -10.91 -8.54 7.29
C GLU A 112 -11.48 -9.92 7.06
N ARG A 113 -10.67 -10.93 7.33
CA ARG A 113 -11.04 -12.33 7.08
C ARG A 113 -11.73 -13.00 8.28
N ARG A 114 -11.90 -12.27 9.39
CA ARG A 114 -12.47 -12.76 10.66
C ARG A 114 -11.75 -14.01 11.18
N ILE A 115 -10.43 -14.05 11.01
CA ILE A 115 -9.55 -15.11 11.51
C ILE A 115 -8.73 -14.60 12.68
N ARG A 116 -8.19 -15.52 13.48
CA ARG A 116 -7.41 -15.20 14.69
C ARG A 116 -5.95 -15.65 14.61
N HIS A 117 -5.54 -16.17 13.47
CA HIS A 117 -4.19 -16.68 13.26
C HIS A 117 -3.75 -16.35 11.85
N ILE A 118 -2.50 -15.88 11.73
CA ILE A 118 -1.80 -15.66 10.47
C ILE A 118 -0.58 -16.58 10.45
N LEU A 119 -0.40 -17.31 9.38
CA LEU A 119 0.82 -18.06 9.15
C LEU A 119 1.90 -17.10 8.64
N VAL A 120 3.10 -17.25 9.19
CA VAL A 120 4.28 -16.53 8.70
C VAL A 120 5.09 -17.51 7.87
N ALA A 121 5.23 -17.23 6.57
CA ALA A 121 5.89 -18.15 5.63
C ALA A 121 6.85 -17.41 4.70
N GLU A 122 7.95 -18.07 4.36
CA GLU A 122 8.94 -17.62 3.38
C GLU A 122 8.88 -18.58 2.18
N GLY A 123 8.18 -18.18 1.12
CA GLY A 123 7.77 -19.08 0.06
C GLY A 123 6.84 -20.19 0.61
N GLU A 124 7.19 -21.46 0.36
CA GLU A 124 6.46 -22.61 0.90
C GLU A 124 6.87 -23.01 2.34
N ARG A 125 7.90 -22.37 2.87
CA ARG A 125 8.44 -22.69 4.20
C ARG A 125 7.72 -21.92 5.28
N LEU A 126 7.04 -22.63 6.17
CA LEU A 126 6.42 -22.07 7.35
C LEU A 126 7.49 -21.65 8.39
N VAL A 127 7.49 -20.36 8.77
CA VAL A 127 8.45 -19.76 9.70
C VAL A 127 7.85 -19.59 11.09
N GLY A 128 6.53 -19.34 11.17
CA GLY A 128 5.85 -19.10 12.44
C GLY A 128 4.34 -18.95 12.28
N VAL A 129 3.69 -18.75 13.42
CA VAL A 129 2.27 -18.40 13.51
C VAL A 129 2.15 -17.21 14.44
N VAL A 130 1.39 -16.20 14.05
CA VAL A 130 1.02 -15.07 14.89
C VAL A 130 -0.47 -15.14 15.15
N SER A 131 -0.85 -15.11 16.42
CA SER A 131 -2.23 -15.13 16.86
C SER A 131 -2.75 -13.72 17.18
N GLU A 132 -4.07 -13.56 17.18
CA GLU A 132 -4.75 -12.36 17.69
C GLU A 132 -4.26 -12.01 19.12
N ARG A 133 -3.99 -13.00 19.98
CA ARG A 133 -3.46 -12.80 21.32
C ARG A 133 -2.04 -12.23 21.33
N ASP A 134 -1.19 -12.62 20.40
CA ASP A 134 0.17 -12.07 20.26
C ASP A 134 0.10 -10.61 19.80
N LEU A 135 -0.87 -10.28 18.93
CA LEU A 135 -1.16 -8.90 18.53
C LEU A 135 -1.84 -8.12 19.67
N PHE A 136 -2.76 -8.73 20.44
CA PHE A 136 -3.36 -8.07 21.61
C PHE A 136 -2.38 -7.80 22.73
N ALA A 137 -1.35 -8.60 22.88
CA ALA A 137 -0.25 -8.29 23.79
C ALA A 137 0.50 -7.01 23.37
N LEU A 138 0.42 -6.66 22.09
CA LEU A 138 0.87 -5.39 21.50
C LEU A 138 -0.25 -4.34 21.43
N GLN A 139 -1.50 -4.77 21.54
CA GLN A 139 -2.71 -3.98 21.31
C GLN A 139 -3.36 -3.49 22.60
N ARG A 140 -2.87 -2.42 23.13
CA ARG A 140 -3.76 -1.52 23.88
C ARG A 140 -4.11 -0.27 23.07
N LEU A 141 -4.04 -0.28 21.74
CA LEU A 141 -4.26 0.91 20.89
C LEU A 141 -5.24 0.68 19.75
N GLY A 142 -6.20 1.52 19.73
CA GLY A 142 -7.12 2.08 18.74
C GLY A 142 -7.12 1.71 17.26
N LEU A 143 -6.19 0.91 16.73
CA LEU A 143 -6.19 0.55 15.30
C LEU A 143 -7.34 -0.41 14.94
N GLY A 144 -7.56 -1.41 15.76
CA GLY A 144 -8.68 -2.34 15.61
C GLY A 144 -10.02 -1.61 15.71
N GLU A 145 -10.11 -0.68 16.69
CA GLU A 145 -11.27 0.17 16.92
C GLU A 145 -11.51 1.10 15.73
N LEU A 146 -10.49 1.86 15.28
CA LEU A 146 -10.57 2.74 14.13
C LEU A 146 -10.98 1.99 12.84
N THR A 147 -10.41 0.81 12.60
CA THR A 147 -10.77 -0.04 11.46
C THR A 147 -12.23 -0.49 11.54
N MET A 148 -12.70 -0.83 12.76
CA MET A 148 -14.08 -1.22 12.99
C MET A 148 -15.03 -0.04 12.82
N GLU A 149 -14.67 1.14 13.32
CA GLU A 149 -15.45 2.37 13.14
C GLU A 149 -15.59 2.73 11.66
N ILE A 150 -14.49 2.66 10.87
CA ILE A 150 -14.56 2.87 9.42
C ILE A 150 -15.54 1.88 8.78
N ARG A 151 -15.46 0.59 9.13
CA ARG A 151 -16.35 -0.44 8.58
C ARG A 151 -17.82 -0.23 8.92
N LEU A 152 -18.12 0.28 10.11
CA LEU A 152 -19.48 0.49 10.60
C LEU A 152 -20.05 1.87 10.25
N ALA A 153 -19.20 2.84 9.88
CA ALA A 153 -19.64 4.18 9.53
C ALA A 153 -20.65 4.14 8.38
N ASP A 154 -21.79 4.80 8.54
CA ASP A 154 -22.90 4.84 7.57
C ASP A 154 -23.16 6.22 6.99
N SER A 155 -22.43 7.23 7.44
CA SER A 155 -22.50 8.61 6.96
C SER A 155 -21.16 9.15 6.49
N LEU A 156 -21.18 10.06 5.51
CA LEU A 156 -19.97 10.72 5.00
C LEU A 156 -19.36 11.65 6.05
N GLU A 157 -20.16 12.23 6.93
CA GLU A 157 -19.69 13.06 8.03
C GLU A 157 -18.83 12.26 9.03
N THR A 158 -19.31 11.08 9.42
CA THR A 158 -18.54 10.15 10.28
C THR A 158 -17.21 9.78 9.61
N LEU A 159 -17.22 9.48 8.31
CA LEU A 159 -16.01 9.11 7.56
C LEU A 159 -15.01 10.27 7.46
N ALA A 160 -15.48 11.52 7.32
CA ALA A 160 -14.61 12.69 7.37
C ALA A 160 -13.93 12.84 8.75
N GLY A 161 -14.68 12.61 9.84
CA GLY A 161 -14.10 12.57 11.19
C GLY A 161 -13.02 11.49 11.37
N LEU A 162 -13.26 10.29 10.82
CA LEU A 162 -12.32 9.17 10.86
C LEU A 162 -11.06 9.45 10.01
N ALA A 163 -11.19 10.15 8.88
CA ALA A 163 -10.05 10.61 8.09
C ALA A 163 -9.10 11.52 8.90
N VAL A 164 -9.65 12.40 9.74
CA VAL A 164 -8.85 13.23 10.66
C VAL A 164 -8.15 12.36 11.70
N GLN A 165 -8.82 11.34 12.24
CA GLN A 165 -8.21 10.43 13.21
C GLN A 165 -7.05 9.63 12.59
N ILE A 166 -7.20 9.13 11.35
CA ILE A 166 -6.12 8.45 10.61
C ILE A 166 -4.90 9.36 10.52
N ARG A 167 -5.06 10.62 10.10
CA ARG A 167 -3.95 11.59 9.99
C ARG A 167 -3.30 11.88 11.34
N ARG A 168 -4.08 12.06 12.40
CA ARG A 168 -3.55 12.26 13.76
C ARG A 168 -2.73 11.07 14.23
N LEU A 169 -3.23 9.85 14.01
CA LEU A 169 -2.51 8.63 14.37
C LEU A 169 -1.22 8.50 13.58
N ALA A 170 -1.26 8.75 12.26
CA ALA A 170 -0.06 8.74 11.42
C ALA A 170 0.97 9.79 11.87
N ALA A 171 0.54 11.02 12.21
CA ALA A 171 1.43 12.07 12.72
C ALA A 171 2.10 11.67 14.05
N LEU A 172 1.35 11.03 14.95
CA LEU A 172 1.92 10.49 16.18
C LEU A 172 2.98 9.41 15.90
N LEU A 173 2.75 8.52 14.94
CA LEU A 173 3.73 7.50 14.54
C LEU A 173 5.00 8.10 13.95
N VAL A 174 4.89 9.21 13.19
CA VAL A 174 6.05 10.00 12.73
C VAL A 174 6.85 10.55 13.91
N GLU A 175 6.19 11.20 14.87
CA GLU A 175 6.83 11.79 16.06
C GLU A 175 7.59 10.74 16.90
N GLN A 176 7.18 9.48 16.81
CA GLN A 176 7.82 8.37 17.53
C GLN A 176 8.93 7.69 16.75
N GLY A 177 9.24 8.18 15.56
CA GLY A 177 10.31 7.61 14.76
C GLY A 177 9.96 6.28 14.10
N THR A 178 8.68 6.00 13.85
CA THR A 178 8.28 4.84 13.04
C THR A 178 8.96 4.90 11.68
N ALA A 179 9.51 3.77 11.23
CA ALA A 179 10.19 3.70 9.93
C ALA A 179 9.24 4.08 8.77
N PRO A 180 9.75 4.77 7.73
CA PRO A 180 8.91 5.31 6.66
C PRO A 180 8.19 4.25 5.82
N GLU A 181 8.82 3.09 5.56
CA GLU A 181 8.21 1.99 4.78
C GLU A 181 6.91 1.49 5.41
N PRO A 182 6.88 1.01 6.68
CA PRO A 182 5.64 0.59 7.32
C PRO A 182 4.65 1.74 7.49
N LEU A 183 5.12 2.98 7.63
CA LEU A 183 4.25 4.13 7.85
C LEU A 183 3.49 4.53 6.58
N THR A 184 4.14 4.57 5.41
CA THR A 184 3.46 4.85 4.14
C THR A 184 2.45 3.77 3.80
N LEU A 185 2.79 2.50 4.04
CA LEU A 185 1.87 1.39 3.86
C LEU A 185 0.68 1.47 4.83
N PHE A 186 0.93 1.78 6.10
CA PHE A 186 -0.11 2.01 7.11
C PHE A 186 -1.10 3.10 6.68
N ILE A 187 -0.61 4.26 6.26
CA ILE A 187 -1.43 5.37 5.77
C ILE A 187 -2.26 4.90 4.57
N SER A 188 -1.63 4.26 3.59
CA SER A 188 -2.29 3.82 2.36
C SER A 188 -3.38 2.79 2.62
N VAL A 189 -3.15 1.82 3.51
CA VAL A 189 -4.14 0.78 3.82
C VAL A 189 -5.35 1.35 4.56
N LEU A 190 -5.15 2.30 5.49
CA LEU A 190 -6.28 2.95 6.18
C LEU A 190 -7.08 3.85 5.23
N ASN A 191 -6.39 4.58 4.36
CA ASN A 191 -7.02 5.40 3.33
C ASN A 191 -7.82 4.54 2.35
N ASP A 192 -7.31 3.38 1.94
CA ASP A 192 -8.04 2.40 1.11
C ASP A 192 -9.34 1.95 1.77
N ARG A 193 -9.30 1.65 3.07
CA ARG A 193 -10.50 1.25 3.82
C ARG A 193 -11.52 2.35 3.88
N LEU A 194 -11.06 3.58 4.12
CA LEU A 194 -11.88 4.76 4.12
C LEU A 194 -12.51 4.97 2.74
N THR A 195 -11.73 4.91 1.67
CA THR A 195 -12.18 5.03 0.28
C THR A 195 -13.21 3.96 -0.07
N ARG A 196 -12.94 2.69 0.26
CA ARG A 196 -13.91 1.59 0.08
C ARG A 196 -15.23 1.88 0.78
N ARG A 197 -15.17 2.37 2.02
CA ARG A 197 -16.38 2.64 2.79
C ARG A 197 -17.16 3.82 2.24
N ILE A 198 -16.48 4.89 1.80
CA ILE A 198 -17.11 6.03 1.09
C ILE A 198 -17.84 5.52 -0.17
N ILE A 199 -17.16 4.71 -0.99
CA ILE A 199 -17.75 4.09 -2.19
C ILE A 199 -19.01 3.30 -1.83
N GLU A 200 -18.99 2.47 -0.78
CA GLU A 200 -20.13 1.68 -0.34
C GLU A 200 -21.30 2.55 0.14
N VAL A 201 -21.03 3.61 0.89
CA VAL A 201 -22.06 4.54 1.39
C VAL A 201 -22.71 5.30 0.23
N VAL A 202 -21.92 5.86 -0.67
CA VAL A 202 -22.40 6.59 -1.83
C VAL A 202 -23.18 5.65 -2.77
N ARG A 203 -22.68 4.43 -3.01
CA ARG A 203 -23.32 3.45 -3.89
C ARG A 203 -24.79 3.15 -3.53
N ARG A 204 -25.17 3.24 -2.25
CA ARG A 204 -26.56 2.99 -1.80
C ARG A 204 -27.58 3.91 -2.44
N ARG A 205 -27.13 5.08 -2.93
CA ARG A 205 -27.97 6.09 -3.58
C ARG A 205 -28.05 5.95 -5.09
N HIS A 206 -27.27 4.98 -5.66
CA HIS A 206 -27.13 4.78 -7.09
C HIS A 206 -27.54 3.37 -7.52
N ALA A 207 -28.28 3.24 -8.60
CA ALA A 207 -28.77 1.96 -9.14
C ALA A 207 -27.68 1.21 -9.94
N LEU A 208 -26.63 0.73 -9.25
CA LEU A 208 -25.47 0.08 -9.87
C LEU A 208 -25.44 -1.46 -9.69
N ASN A 209 -26.49 -2.08 -9.13
CA ASN A 209 -26.48 -3.48 -8.68
C ASN A 209 -26.25 -4.54 -9.76
N ARG A 210 -26.44 -4.19 -11.05
CA ARG A 210 -26.29 -5.11 -12.18
C ARG A 210 -25.08 -4.75 -13.06
N ILE A 211 -24.27 -3.78 -12.65
CA ILE A 211 -23.12 -3.32 -13.41
C ILE A 211 -21.88 -3.95 -12.78
N ARG A 212 -21.07 -4.62 -13.60
CA ARG A 212 -19.73 -5.06 -13.20
C ARG A 212 -18.77 -3.89 -13.40
N TRP A 213 -18.17 -3.44 -12.33
CA TRP A 213 -17.25 -2.30 -12.35
C TRP A 213 -16.22 -2.40 -11.23
N ALA A 214 -15.12 -1.71 -11.38
CA ALA A 214 -14.09 -1.57 -10.36
C ALA A 214 -13.61 -0.11 -10.27
N TRP A 215 -13.38 0.35 -9.03
CA TRP A 215 -12.70 1.59 -8.73
C TRP A 215 -11.20 1.36 -8.78
N LEU A 216 -10.52 2.14 -9.61
CA LEU A 216 -9.07 2.09 -9.81
C LEU A 216 -8.40 3.20 -9.01
N ALA A 217 -7.30 2.87 -8.34
CA ALA A 217 -6.36 3.84 -7.81
C ALA A 217 -5.13 3.91 -8.71
N PHE A 218 -4.59 5.11 -8.85
CA PHE A 218 -3.38 5.41 -9.62
C PHE A 218 -2.33 6.10 -8.75
N GLY A 219 -1.21 6.50 -9.33
CA GLY A 219 -0.20 7.32 -8.69
C GLY A 219 0.26 6.76 -7.33
N SER A 220 0.39 7.63 -6.33
CA SER A 220 0.84 7.23 -4.99
C SER A 220 -0.13 6.29 -4.27
N GLU A 221 -1.43 6.43 -4.51
CA GLU A 221 -2.46 5.53 -3.99
C GLU A 221 -2.31 4.14 -4.63
N GLY A 222 -2.14 4.07 -5.96
CA GLY A 222 -1.87 2.83 -6.70
C GLY A 222 -0.61 2.10 -6.23
N ARG A 223 0.38 2.83 -5.72
CA ARG A 223 1.65 2.27 -5.23
C ARG A 223 1.71 1.96 -3.73
N PHE A 224 0.65 2.24 -2.95
CA PHE A 224 0.67 2.17 -1.48
C PHE A 224 1.75 3.08 -0.85
N GLU A 225 1.97 4.25 -1.42
CA GLU A 225 3.00 5.21 -1.01
C GLU A 225 2.43 6.57 -0.64
N GLN A 226 1.16 6.60 -0.19
CA GLN A 226 0.51 7.82 0.24
C GLN A 226 1.22 8.42 1.46
N THR A 227 1.22 9.75 1.50
CA THR A 227 1.70 10.56 2.63
C THR A 227 0.54 11.44 3.13
N PHE A 228 0.78 12.42 4.00
CA PHE A 228 -0.26 13.34 4.48
C PHE A 228 -0.78 14.28 3.39
N SER A 229 0.05 14.61 2.41
CA SER A 229 -0.30 15.46 1.26
C SER A 229 -0.41 14.57 0.03
N THR A 230 -1.60 14.06 -0.23
CA THR A 230 -1.92 13.19 -1.36
C THR A 230 -3.24 13.66 -1.95
N ASP A 231 -3.25 13.99 -3.22
CA ASP A 231 -4.43 14.27 -4.04
C ASP A 231 -5.08 12.95 -4.52
N GLN A 232 -6.20 13.08 -5.18
CA GLN A 232 -6.92 11.96 -5.75
C GLN A 232 -6.39 11.62 -7.14
N ASP A 233 -5.96 10.37 -7.34
CA ASP A 233 -5.66 9.81 -8.65
C ASP A 233 -6.46 8.51 -8.81
N ASN A 234 -7.59 8.56 -9.52
CA ASN A 234 -8.48 7.39 -9.63
C ASN A 234 -9.22 7.31 -10.96
N GLY A 235 -9.84 6.17 -11.22
CA GLY A 235 -10.63 5.90 -12.42
C GLY A 235 -11.65 4.80 -12.21
N LEU A 236 -12.43 4.51 -13.24
CA LEU A 236 -13.38 3.42 -13.28
C LEU A 236 -13.10 2.50 -14.47
N LEU A 237 -13.18 1.20 -14.19
CA LEU A 237 -13.24 0.15 -15.19
C LEU A 237 -14.59 -0.54 -15.09
N PHE A 238 -15.32 -0.70 -16.18
CA PHE A 238 -16.60 -1.39 -16.17
C PHE A 238 -16.77 -2.34 -17.35
N ALA A 239 -17.68 -3.29 -17.20
CA ALA A 239 -18.07 -4.20 -18.29
C ALA A 239 -19.49 -3.85 -18.76
N THR A 240 -19.73 -3.97 -20.07
CA THR A 240 -21.05 -3.99 -20.67
C THR A 240 -21.51 -5.45 -20.89
N HIS A 241 -22.80 -5.66 -21.02
CA HIS A 241 -23.32 -6.94 -21.50
C HIS A 241 -23.28 -6.94 -23.03
N ASP A 242 -22.83 -8.04 -23.61
CA ASP A 242 -22.82 -8.35 -25.05
C ASP A 242 -23.05 -7.14 -25.97
N ASP A 243 -22.08 -6.67 -26.71
CA ASP A 243 -22.13 -5.56 -27.69
C ASP A 243 -22.96 -4.32 -27.34
N ALA A 244 -23.40 -4.19 -26.08
CA ALA A 244 -24.15 -3.03 -25.63
C ALA A 244 -23.27 -1.78 -25.60
N ALA A 245 -23.78 -0.65 -26.07
CA ALA A 245 -23.10 0.63 -26.02
C ALA A 245 -22.68 1.00 -24.58
N PRO A 246 -21.47 1.51 -24.34
CA PRO A 246 -20.99 1.83 -23.00
C PRO A 246 -21.67 3.07 -22.38
N GLU A 247 -22.19 3.99 -23.19
CA GLU A 247 -22.74 5.27 -22.76
C GLU A 247 -23.85 5.17 -21.71
N PRO A 248 -24.85 4.27 -21.80
CA PRO A 248 -25.89 4.15 -20.79
C PRO A 248 -25.36 3.71 -19.41
N VAL A 249 -24.25 2.93 -19.39
CA VAL A 249 -23.57 2.52 -18.16
C VAL A 249 -22.74 3.67 -17.62
N ARG A 250 -21.94 4.32 -18.48
CA ARG A 250 -21.13 5.49 -18.12
C ARG A 250 -21.98 6.64 -17.58
N ALA A 251 -23.14 6.89 -18.16
CA ALA A 251 -24.08 7.91 -17.68
C ALA A 251 -24.58 7.66 -16.24
N LYS A 252 -24.54 6.41 -15.74
CA LYS A 252 -24.85 6.07 -14.34
C LYS A 252 -23.61 6.14 -13.45
N LEU A 253 -22.46 5.74 -13.97
CA LEU A 253 -21.23 5.67 -13.19
C LEU A 253 -20.59 7.04 -12.95
N VAL A 254 -20.62 7.97 -13.90
CA VAL A 254 -20.00 9.29 -13.77
C VAL A 254 -20.62 10.14 -12.66
N PRO A 255 -21.96 10.25 -12.50
CA PRO A 255 -22.55 10.94 -11.35
C PRO A 255 -22.21 10.30 -10.01
N PHE A 256 -22.20 8.97 -9.93
CA PHE A 256 -21.75 8.23 -8.76
C PHE A 256 -20.29 8.54 -8.43
N ALA A 257 -19.39 8.48 -9.41
CA ALA A 257 -17.98 8.79 -9.24
C ALA A 257 -17.75 10.23 -8.77
N ARG A 258 -18.54 11.18 -9.28
CA ARG A 258 -18.48 12.58 -8.86
C ARG A 258 -18.83 12.73 -7.39
N GLU A 259 -19.87 12.06 -6.90
CA GLU A 259 -20.25 12.08 -5.49
C GLU A 259 -19.17 11.44 -4.62
N VAL A 260 -18.53 10.34 -5.07
CA VAL A 260 -17.40 9.72 -4.37
C VAL A 260 -16.18 10.66 -4.31
N ASN A 261 -15.80 11.30 -5.44
CA ASN A 261 -14.68 12.24 -5.46
C ASN A 261 -14.92 13.45 -4.56
N GLN A 262 -16.16 13.98 -4.50
CA GLN A 262 -16.54 15.06 -3.59
C GLN A 262 -16.46 14.61 -2.12
N ALA A 263 -16.91 13.39 -1.82
CA ALA A 263 -16.82 12.83 -0.48
C ALA A 263 -15.38 12.61 -0.04
N LEU A 264 -14.50 12.16 -0.93
CA LEU A 264 -13.06 12.06 -0.70
C LEU A 264 -12.43 13.45 -0.44
N ASP A 265 -12.82 14.48 -1.21
CA ASP A 265 -12.36 15.86 -0.97
C ASP A 265 -12.78 16.36 0.42
N ALA A 266 -14.01 16.09 0.83
CA ALA A 266 -14.47 16.38 2.18
C ALA A 266 -13.73 15.62 3.28
N CYS A 267 -13.19 14.44 2.97
CA CYS A 267 -12.31 13.67 3.85
C CYS A 267 -10.84 14.13 3.84
N GLY A 268 -10.50 15.18 3.07
CA GLY A 268 -9.17 15.78 3.01
C GLY A 268 -8.24 15.13 1.97
N PHE A 269 -8.80 14.52 0.94
CA PHE A 269 -8.11 14.12 -0.30
C PHE A 269 -8.49 15.10 -1.41
N PRO A 270 -7.70 16.16 -1.66
CA PRO A 270 -8.05 17.19 -2.63
C PRO A 270 -8.32 16.62 -4.02
N LEU A 271 -9.23 17.26 -4.75
CA LEU A 271 -9.45 16.94 -6.15
C LEU A 271 -8.17 17.13 -6.95
N CYS A 272 -7.88 16.22 -7.88
CA CYS A 272 -6.72 16.29 -8.75
C CYS A 272 -6.84 17.45 -9.76
N GLU A 273 -5.89 18.39 -9.76
CA GLU A 273 -5.85 19.51 -10.70
C GLU A 273 -5.72 19.04 -12.16
N GLY A 274 -5.03 17.92 -12.37
CA GLY A 274 -4.90 17.25 -13.67
C GLY A 274 -6.16 16.50 -14.11
N ASN A 275 -7.23 16.54 -13.31
CA ASN A 275 -8.49 15.84 -13.57
C ASN A 275 -8.33 14.33 -13.81
N ILE A 276 -7.34 13.70 -13.15
CA ILE A 276 -7.13 12.24 -13.17
C ILE A 276 -8.07 11.62 -12.12
N MET A 277 -9.35 11.64 -12.41
CA MET A 277 -10.40 11.19 -11.48
C MET A 277 -11.48 10.37 -12.17
N ALA A 278 -12.10 9.46 -11.41
CA ALA A 278 -13.18 8.59 -11.87
C ALA A 278 -14.42 9.36 -12.36
N SER A 279 -14.62 10.59 -11.87
CA SER A 279 -15.67 11.52 -12.32
C SER A 279 -15.42 12.09 -13.73
N ASN A 280 -14.17 11.96 -14.25
CA ASN A 280 -13.84 12.31 -15.61
C ASN A 280 -14.31 11.19 -16.56
N PRO A 281 -15.23 11.45 -17.51
CA PRO A 281 -15.67 10.42 -18.46
C PRO A 281 -14.54 9.75 -19.25
N ALA A 282 -13.41 10.47 -19.48
CA ALA A 282 -12.23 9.94 -20.14
C ALA A 282 -11.45 8.90 -19.31
N LEU A 283 -11.82 8.68 -18.04
CA LEU A 283 -11.25 7.70 -17.11
C LEU A 283 -12.33 6.76 -16.50
N CYS A 284 -13.57 6.85 -17.02
CA CYS A 284 -14.66 5.92 -16.72
C CYS A 284 -14.91 5.07 -17.97
N LEU A 285 -14.15 3.99 -18.13
CA LEU A 285 -13.98 3.30 -19.40
C LEU A 285 -14.26 1.80 -19.29
N THR A 286 -14.67 1.17 -20.42
CA THR A 286 -14.70 -0.28 -20.55
C THR A 286 -13.28 -0.85 -20.66
N LEU A 287 -13.15 -2.18 -20.62
CA LEU A 287 -11.86 -2.86 -20.81
C LEU A 287 -11.25 -2.54 -22.19
N GLU A 288 -12.09 -2.53 -23.24
CA GLU A 288 -11.68 -2.24 -24.60
C GLU A 288 -11.24 -0.78 -24.75
N GLU A 289 -11.98 0.15 -24.16
CA GLU A 289 -11.62 1.57 -24.16
C GLU A 289 -10.34 1.84 -23.37
N TRP A 290 -10.13 1.16 -22.21
CA TRP A 290 -8.86 1.23 -21.49
C TRP A 290 -7.69 0.70 -22.34
N ARG A 291 -7.88 -0.43 -23.04
CA ARG A 291 -6.88 -0.98 -23.96
C ARG A 291 -6.58 -0.03 -25.12
N ALA A 292 -7.60 0.57 -25.69
CA ALA A 292 -7.45 1.57 -26.76
C ALA A 292 -6.70 2.81 -26.25
N LYS A 293 -7.05 3.31 -25.05
CA LYS A 293 -6.36 4.44 -24.41
C LYS A 293 -4.88 4.16 -24.17
N VAL A 294 -4.55 3.01 -23.60
CA VAL A 294 -3.16 2.59 -23.40
C VAL A 294 -2.42 2.45 -24.73
N THR A 295 -3.05 1.82 -25.73
CA THR A 295 -2.47 1.72 -27.08
C THR A 295 -2.23 3.10 -27.69
N GLY A 296 -3.13 4.05 -27.45
CA GLY A 296 -2.94 5.45 -27.81
C GLY A 296 -1.68 6.06 -27.17
N TRP A 297 -1.48 5.86 -25.87
CA TRP A 297 -0.27 6.33 -25.18
C TRP A 297 1.02 5.72 -25.73
N LEU A 298 1.01 4.42 -26.07
CA LEU A 298 2.19 3.76 -26.65
C LEU A 298 2.65 4.41 -27.97
N ASN A 299 1.72 5.00 -28.72
CA ASN A 299 1.99 5.63 -30.02
C ASN A 299 2.15 7.15 -29.94
N MET A 300 1.96 7.76 -28.76
CA MET A 300 2.09 9.20 -28.57
C MET A 300 3.48 9.58 -28.06
N THR A 301 3.91 10.80 -28.46
CA THR A 301 5.20 11.38 -28.03
C THR A 301 5.02 12.67 -27.21
N SER A 302 3.77 13.10 -26.94
CA SER A 302 3.53 14.34 -26.22
C SER A 302 3.88 14.20 -24.72
N PRO A 303 4.51 15.21 -24.09
CA PRO A 303 4.85 15.17 -22.67
C PRO A 303 3.65 14.92 -21.75
N GLN A 304 2.48 15.49 -22.08
CA GLN A 304 1.25 15.31 -21.31
C GLN A 304 0.76 13.85 -21.36
N ALA A 305 0.76 13.23 -22.54
CA ALA A 305 0.36 11.82 -22.66
C ALA A 305 1.30 10.87 -21.90
N LEU A 306 2.60 11.17 -21.86
CA LEU A 306 3.58 10.42 -21.07
C LEU A 306 3.35 10.58 -19.56
N LEU A 307 2.97 11.79 -19.13
CA LEU A 307 2.64 12.04 -17.72
C LEU A 307 1.38 11.27 -17.30
N ASP A 308 0.30 11.38 -18.09
CA ASP A 308 -0.96 10.68 -17.85
C ASP A 308 -0.74 9.16 -17.81
N ALA A 309 0.03 8.64 -18.79
CA ALA A 309 0.41 7.24 -18.82
C ALA A 309 1.21 6.84 -17.56
N ALA A 310 2.20 7.62 -17.15
CA ALA A 310 3.02 7.33 -15.98
C ALA A 310 2.19 7.25 -14.68
N ILE A 311 1.14 8.08 -14.54
CA ILE A 311 0.21 8.03 -13.41
C ILE A 311 -0.67 6.78 -13.48
N CYS A 312 -1.31 6.54 -14.64
CA CYS A 312 -2.27 5.45 -14.80
C CYS A 312 -1.63 4.05 -14.85
N LEU A 313 -0.34 3.93 -15.19
CA LEU A 313 0.39 2.65 -15.18
C LEU A 313 0.67 2.09 -13.77
N ASP A 314 0.42 2.87 -12.73
CA ASP A 314 0.48 2.43 -11.33
C ASP A 314 -0.88 1.89 -10.83
N LEU A 315 -1.74 1.42 -11.72
CA LEU A 315 -3.12 1.05 -11.41
C LEU A 315 -3.24 -0.20 -10.53
N ARG A 316 -4.19 -0.13 -9.62
CA ARG A 316 -4.72 -1.28 -8.87
C ARG A 316 -6.21 -1.10 -8.54
N ALA A 317 -6.88 -2.18 -8.16
CA ALA A 317 -8.25 -2.12 -7.66
C ALA A 317 -8.30 -1.64 -6.21
N ILE A 318 -9.27 -0.76 -5.89
CA ILE A 318 -9.67 -0.45 -4.52
C ILE A 318 -10.97 -1.17 -4.15
N HIS A 319 -11.94 -1.18 -5.05
CA HIS A 319 -13.26 -1.76 -4.83
C HIS A 319 -13.86 -2.28 -6.12
N GLY A 320 -14.69 -3.32 -6.03
CA GLY A 320 -15.43 -3.87 -7.16
C GLY A 320 -14.81 -5.15 -7.74
N ASP A 321 -14.88 -5.33 -9.05
CA ASP A 321 -14.47 -6.54 -9.75
C ASP A 321 -12.94 -6.57 -10.00
N GLU A 322 -12.22 -7.18 -9.09
CA GLU A 322 -10.75 -7.30 -9.16
C GLU A 322 -10.29 -8.11 -10.39
N VAL A 323 -11.08 -9.08 -10.86
CA VAL A 323 -10.73 -9.90 -12.03
C VAL A 323 -10.63 -9.06 -13.30
N LEU A 324 -11.52 -8.07 -13.46
CA LEU A 324 -11.42 -7.12 -14.59
C LEU A 324 -10.12 -6.32 -14.53
N VAL A 325 -9.73 -5.89 -13.33
CA VAL A 325 -8.53 -5.06 -13.12
C VAL A 325 -7.26 -5.88 -13.35
N ASP A 326 -7.20 -7.10 -12.84
CA ASP A 326 -6.06 -8.00 -13.05
C ASP A 326 -5.86 -8.32 -14.53
N GLY A 327 -6.93 -8.60 -15.25
CA GLY A 327 -6.87 -8.81 -16.70
C GLY A 327 -6.36 -7.59 -17.48
N LEU A 328 -6.73 -6.37 -17.07
CA LEU A 328 -6.21 -5.14 -17.64
C LEU A 328 -4.71 -4.95 -17.30
N ARG A 329 -4.31 -5.19 -16.05
CA ARG A 329 -2.91 -5.06 -15.60
C ARG A 329 -1.99 -6.03 -16.34
N ASP A 330 -2.41 -7.29 -16.50
CA ASP A 330 -1.64 -8.30 -17.24
C ASP A 330 -1.43 -7.85 -18.68
N TRP A 331 -2.51 -7.44 -19.34
CA TRP A 331 -2.46 -6.97 -20.71
C TRP A 331 -1.56 -5.73 -20.87
N ILE A 332 -1.65 -4.75 -19.94
CA ILE A 332 -0.79 -3.55 -19.95
C ILE A 332 0.67 -3.96 -19.79
N THR A 333 0.99 -4.80 -18.80
CA THR A 333 2.38 -5.20 -18.51
C THR A 333 3.03 -5.86 -19.71
N GLU A 334 2.32 -6.80 -20.37
CA GLU A 334 2.83 -7.48 -21.54
C GLU A 334 2.97 -6.53 -22.73
N ARG A 335 1.96 -5.68 -22.97
CA ARG A 335 1.94 -4.74 -24.09
C ARG A 335 3.04 -3.69 -24.00
N VAL A 336 3.26 -3.10 -22.81
CA VAL A 336 4.29 -2.11 -22.55
C VAL A 336 5.68 -2.73 -22.63
N ARG A 337 5.88 -3.93 -22.06
CA ARG A 337 7.16 -4.66 -22.15
C ARG A 337 7.62 -4.84 -23.60
N GLY A 338 6.70 -5.12 -24.52
CA GLY A 338 6.98 -5.29 -25.94
C GLY A 338 7.23 -4.00 -26.72
N HIS A 339 7.12 -2.81 -26.09
CA HIS A 339 7.14 -1.53 -26.81
C HIS A 339 8.37 -0.68 -26.47
N ALA A 340 9.53 -1.02 -27.06
CA ALA A 340 10.83 -0.41 -26.75
C ALA A 340 10.85 1.13 -26.95
N ALA A 341 10.16 1.65 -27.96
CA ALA A 341 10.10 3.10 -28.21
C ALA A 341 9.39 3.85 -27.08
N PHE A 342 8.27 3.32 -26.58
CA PHE A 342 7.55 3.92 -25.46
C PHE A 342 8.35 3.84 -24.15
N LEU A 343 9.00 2.71 -23.89
CA LEU A 343 9.88 2.55 -22.72
C LEU A 343 11.04 3.54 -22.75
N ARG A 344 11.61 3.80 -23.93
CA ARG A 344 12.65 4.81 -24.11
C ARG A 344 12.12 6.22 -23.80
N LEU A 345 10.92 6.58 -24.27
CA LEU A 345 10.31 7.87 -23.98
C LEU A 345 9.99 8.04 -22.49
N LEU A 346 9.47 6.98 -21.83
CA LEU A 346 9.27 6.99 -20.37
C LEU A 346 10.59 7.15 -19.62
N ALA A 347 11.65 6.47 -20.04
CA ALA A 347 12.98 6.59 -19.45
C ALA A 347 13.52 8.03 -19.63
N GLN A 348 13.35 8.61 -20.80
CA GLN A 348 13.72 10.00 -21.06
C GLN A 348 12.93 10.97 -20.17
N ALA A 349 11.62 10.76 -20.00
CA ALA A 349 10.82 11.58 -19.08
C ALA A 349 11.28 11.42 -17.61
N ALA A 350 11.66 10.22 -17.18
CA ALA A 350 12.16 9.94 -15.85
C ALA A 350 13.52 10.63 -15.56
N THR A 351 14.29 11.01 -16.58
CA THR A 351 15.57 11.72 -16.41
C THR A 351 15.43 13.24 -16.45
N GLN A 352 14.24 13.78 -16.71
CA GLN A 352 14.02 15.24 -16.71
C GLN A 352 14.07 15.85 -15.30
N SER A 353 13.52 15.16 -14.31
CA SER A 353 13.62 15.59 -12.92
C SER A 353 15.03 15.28 -12.39
N ARG A 354 15.79 16.32 -12.05
CA ARG A 354 17.17 16.15 -11.58
C ARG A 354 17.26 16.11 -10.07
N PRO A 355 18.12 15.24 -9.49
CA PRO A 355 18.42 15.26 -8.06
C PRO A 355 18.97 16.64 -7.65
N ALA A 356 18.60 17.07 -6.45
CA ALA A 356 19.07 18.36 -5.91
C ALA A 356 20.55 18.29 -5.48
N LEU A 357 21.46 18.04 -6.44
CA LEU A 357 22.90 17.96 -6.26
C LEU A 357 23.64 18.94 -7.18
N GLY A 358 24.45 19.77 -6.59
CA GLY A 358 25.38 20.68 -7.28
C GLY A 358 26.57 19.95 -7.93
N ARG A 359 27.44 20.72 -8.60
CA ARG A 359 28.60 20.21 -9.36
C ARG A 359 29.57 19.36 -8.53
N PHE A 360 29.77 19.71 -7.25
CA PHE A 360 30.70 18.99 -6.36
C PHE A 360 29.96 18.05 -5.39
N GLY A 361 28.72 17.70 -5.72
CA GLY A 361 27.91 16.78 -4.90
C GLY A 361 27.41 17.41 -3.59
N ALA A 362 27.44 18.73 -3.44
CA ALA A 362 26.74 19.42 -2.36
C ALA A 362 25.24 19.42 -2.64
N ILE A 363 24.41 19.50 -1.60
CA ILE A 363 22.97 19.65 -1.75
C ILE A 363 22.70 21.01 -2.41
N ALA A 364 21.95 21.01 -3.52
CA ALA A 364 21.60 22.21 -4.27
C ALA A 364 20.21 22.69 -3.85
N ALA A 365 20.15 23.51 -2.81
CA ALA A 365 18.93 24.19 -2.43
C ALA A 365 18.63 25.36 -3.40
N ALA A 366 17.36 25.67 -3.58
CA ALA A 366 16.88 26.75 -4.43
C ALA A 366 15.78 27.54 -3.72
N ASP A 367 15.65 28.82 -4.07
CA ASP A 367 14.56 29.63 -3.57
C ASP A 367 13.24 29.27 -4.25
N ALA A 368 12.19 29.18 -3.45
CA ALA A 368 10.82 29.02 -3.93
C ALA A 368 9.88 29.94 -3.13
N PRO A 369 8.74 30.33 -3.70
CA PRO A 369 7.75 31.13 -2.98
C PRO A 369 7.35 30.46 -1.65
N GLY A 370 7.56 31.18 -0.54
CA GLY A 370 7.27 30.66 0.82
C GLY A 370 8.25 29.62 1.38
N ALA A 371 9.29 29.24 0.63
CA ALA A 371 10.33 28.32 1.08
C ALA A 371 11.71 28.68 0.47
N PRO A 372 12.37 29.73 0.98
CA PRO A 372 13.72 30.08 0.55
C PRO A 372 14.69 28.96 0.93
N HIS A 373 15.81 28.86 0.21
CA HIS A 373 16.89 27.90 0.46
C HIS A 373 16.39 26.48 0.72
N SER A 374 15.57 25.95 -0.17
CA SER A 374 14.89 24.67 0.06
C SER A 374 15.09 23.66 -1.07
N VAL A 375 14.92 22.37 -0.74
CA VAL A 375 14.89 21.25 -1.67
C VAL A 375 13.48 20.67 -1.71
N ASN A 376 12.92 20.50 -2.90
CA ASN A 376 11.68 19.75 -3.07
C ASN A 376 11.97 18.24 -3.05
N LEU A 377 11.71 17.61 -1.91
CA LEU A 377 11.96 16.18 -1.71
C LEU A 377 11.08 15.28 -2.57
N LYS A 378 9.89 15.75 -3.00
CA LYS A 378 9.04 14.99 -3.94
C LYS A 378 9.64 15.03 -5.34
N ALA A 379 9.84 16.23 -5.90
CA ALA A 379 10.24 16.41 -7.29
C ALA A 379 11.72 16.04 -7.53
N ASN A 380 12.61 16.48 -6.64
CA ASN A 380 14.07 16.32 -6.78
C ASN A 380 14.65 15.14 -6.00
N GLY A 381 13.79 14.29 -5.45
CA GLY A 381 14.18 13.13 -4.64
C GLY A 381 13.32 11.91 -4.95
N ALA A 382 12.21 11.71 -4.22
CA ALA A 382 11.40 10.49 -4.27
C ALA A 382 10.88 10.14 -5.67
N ARG A 383 10.44 11.13 -6.46
CA ARG A 383 9.91 10.92 -7.82
C ARG A 383 10.91 10.24 -8.74
N ILE A 384 12.20 10.51 -8.57
CA ILE A 384 13.27 9.91 -9.39
C ILE A 384 13.30 8.40 -9.20
N PHE A 385 13.20 7.92 -7.96
CA PHE A 385 13.13 6.49 -7.66
C PHE A 385 11.85 5.86 -8.19
N VAL A 386 10.70 6.54 -8.01
CA VAL A 386 9.39 6.08 -8.49
C VAL A 386 9.40 5.89 -10.00
N ASP A 387 9.82 6.91 -10.75
CA ASP A 387 9.80 6.89 -12.20
C ASP A 387 10.80 5.86 -12.75
N ALA A 388 12.01 5.80 -12.19
CA ALA A 388 13.00 4.80 -12.59
C ALA A 388 12.55 3.37 -12.29
N ALA A 389 12.03 3.12 -11.09
CA ALA A 389 11.53 1.79 -10.71
C ALA A 389 10.35 1.35 -11.61
N ARG A 390 9.46 2.29 -11.99
CA ARG A 390 8.36 2.03 -12.94
C ARG A 390 8.89 1.60 -14.30
N VAL A 391 9.82 2.36 -14.89
CA VAL A 391 10.39 2.06 -16.21
C VAL A 391 11.09 0.71 -16.20
N LEU A 392 11.93 0.45 -15.20
CA LEU A 392 12.64 -0.81 -15.05
C LEU A 392 11.70 -1.99 -14.84
N ALA A 393 10.66 -1.84 -14.02
CA ALA A 393 9.65 -2.87 -13.78
C ALA A 393 8.89 -3.22 -15.06
N LEU A 394 8.37 -2.22 -15.76
CA LEU A 394 7.64 -2.42 -17.02
C LEU A 394 8.50 -3.09 -18.09
N ALA A 395 9.76 -2.69 -18.23
CA ALA A 395 10.70 -3.29 -19.18
C ALA A 395 10.99 -4.78 -18.89
N ASN A 396 10.88 -5.18 -17.63
CA ASN A 396 11.11 -6.57 -17.22
C ASN A 396 9.82 -7.38 -16.98
N GLY A 397 8.65 -6.82 -17.30
CA GLY A 397 7.36 -7.50 -17.10
C GLY A 397 6.97 -7.70 -15.63
N VAL A 398 7.47 -6.85 -14.75
CA VAL A 398 7.19 -6.86 -13.30
C VAL A 398 5.83 -6.19 -13.04
N ARG A 399 4.93 -6.90 -12.34
CA ARG A 399 3.55 -6.47 -12.08
C ARG A 399 3.37 -5.58 -10.83
N GLN A 400 4.34 -5.57 -9.94
CA GLN A 400 4.30 -4.79 -8.70
C GLN A 400 4.10 -3.30 -9.01
N THR A 401 3.35 -2.59 -8.16
CA THR A 401 3.16 -1.14 -8.27
C THR A 401 4.02 -0.37 -7.29
N ASN A 402 4.23 -0.89 -6.07
CA ASN A 402 5.07 -0.26 -5.05
C ASN A 402 6.53 -0.12 -5.52
N THR A 403 7.15 1.03 -5.24
CA THR A 403 8.50 1.34 -5.73
C THR A 403 9.56 0.37 -5.20
N ALA A 404 9.53 0.05 -3.91
CA ALA A 404 10.48 -0.90 -3.32
C ALA A 404 10.28 -2.32 -3.87
N ASP A 405 9.05 -2.76 -4.04
CA ASP A 405 8.75 -4.09 -4.60
C ASP A 405 9.12 -4.18 -6.08
N ARG A 406 8.94 -3.09 -6.84
CA ARG A 406 9.45 -2.99 -8.21
C ARG A 406 10.97 -3.14 -8.27
N LEU A 407 11.70 -2.45 -7.39
CA LEU A 407 13.16 -2.57 -7.31
C LEU A 407 13.60 -3.97 -6.94
N ARG A 408 12.94 -4.61 -5.94
CA ARG A 408 13.22 -6.01 -5.53
C ARG A 408 12.95 -6.99 -6.68
N ALA A 409 11.76 -6.94 -7.27
CA ALA A 409 11.36 -7.86 -8.33
C ALA A 409 12.15 -7.67 -9.64
N THR A 410 12.47 -6.42 -10.02
CA THR A 410 13.32 -6.14 -11.18
C THR A 410 14.72 -6.70 -10.99
N ARG A 411 15.30 -6.54 -9.81
CA ARG A 411 16.59 -7.12 -9.44
C ARG A 411 16.58 -8.64 -9.63
N GLU A 412 15.55 -9.31 -9.11
CA GLU A 412 15.39 -10.77 -9.25
C GLU A 412 15.29 -11.17 -10.72
N ALA A 413 14.46 -10.49 -11.50
CA ALA A 413 14.30 -10.73 -12.92
C ALA A 413 15.62 -10.55 -13.72
N ARG A 414 16.54 -9.70 -13.24
CA ARG A 414 17.83 -9.42 -13.86
C ARG A 414 18.99 -10.23 -13.27
N GLY A 415 18.77 -11.04 -12.24
CA GLY A 415 19.81 -11.81 -11.56
C GLY A 415 20.87 -10.94 -10.85
N GLN A 416 20.51 -9.76 -10.35
CA GLN A 416 21.43 -8.80 -9.75
C GLN A 416 21.58 -8.99 -8.24
N PRO A 417 22.73 -8.57 -7.62
CA PRO A 417 22.95 -8.67 -6.19
C PRO A 417 21.90 -7.94 -5.33
N ALA A 418 21.53 -8.50 -4.19
CA ALA A 418 20.54 -7.91 -3.29
C ALA A 418 20.96 -6.55 -2.73
N ALA A 419 22.25 -6.32 -2.53
CA ALA A 419 22.77 -5.09 -1.93
C ALA A 419 22.45 -3.83 -2.75
N GLU A 420 22.46 -3.91 -4.09
CA GLU A 420 22.13 -2.76 -4.95
C GLU A 420 20.70 -2.25 -4.73
N SER A 421 19.72 -3.17 -4.76
CA SER A 421 18.33 -2.79 -4.56
C SER A 421 18.05 -2.33 -3.13
N ALA A 422 18.72 -2.91 -2.13
CA ALA A 422 18.59 -2.50 -0.74
C ALA A 422 19.00 -1.03 -0.54
N ALA A 423 20.18 -0.64 -1.05
CA ALA A 423 20.65 0.74 -0.94
C ALA A 423 19.68 1.76 -1.61
N LEU A 424 19.12 1.41 -2.78
CA LEU A 424 18.13 2.26 -3.47
C LEU A 424 16.82 2.37 -2.66
N ILE A 425 16.37 1.29 -2.06
CA ILE A 425 15.16 1.24 -1.23
C ILE A 425 15.36 2.07 0.04
N ASP A 426 16.49 1.91 0.71
CA ASP A 426 16.84 2.68 1.92
C ASP A 426 16.91 4.18 1.61
N ALA A 427 17.50 4.57 0.49
CA ALA A 427 17.56 5.95 0.02
C ALA A 427 16.16 6.53 -0.27
N PHE A 428 15.32 5.77 -0.96
CA PHE A 428 13.94 6.15 -1.24
C PHE A 428 13.15 6.39 0.05
N TYR A 429 13.18 5.43 0.98
CA TYR A 429 12.44 5.57 2.24
C TYR A 429 13.05 6.61 3.18
N PHE A 430 14.36 6.86 3.12
CA PHE A 430 14.95 7.99 3.84
C PHE A 430 14.33 9.32 3.39
N ILE A 431 14.22 9.56 2.07
CA ILE A 431 13.58 10.75 1.52
C ILE A 431 12.08 10.79 1.88
N GLN A 432 11.38 9.66 1.82
CA GLN A 432 9.98 9.59 2.26
C GLN A 432 9.81 9.91 3.74
N GLY A 433 10.74 9.48 4.59
CA GLY A 433 10.76 9.82 6.02
C GLY A 433 10.92 11.31 6.28
N LEU A 434 11.79 11.99 5.54
CA LEU A 434 11.94 13.46 5.62
C LEU A 434 10.63 14.16 5.19
N ARG A 435 9.98 13.69 4.11
CA ARG A 435 8.70 14.23 3.65
C ARG A 435 7.61 14.05 4.71
N LEU A 436 7.47 12.85 5.26
CA LEU A 436 6.48 12.54 6.30
C LEU A 436 6.67 13.42 7.54
N ARG A 437 7.91 13.60 8.00
CA ARG A 437 8.22 14.47 9.15
C ARG A 437 7.85 15.92 8.86
N ARG A 438 8.21 16.44 7.69
CA ARG A 438 7.86 17.80 7.26
C ARG A 438 6.35 18.02 7.23
N GLN A 439 5.63 17.09 6.61
CA GLN A 439 4.17 17.16 6.48
C GLN A 439 3.45 17.00 7.83
N ALA A 440 3.88 16.05 8.68
CA ALA A 440 3.30 15.84 10.00
C ALA A 440 3.47 17.06 10.93
N GLY A 441 4.51 17.88 10.73
CA GLY A 441 4.74 19.13 11.45
C GLY A 441 3.83 20.28 11.02
N ALA A 442 3.14 20.17 9.88
CA ALA A 442 2.23 21.22 9.42
C ALA A 442 0.90 21.16 10.21
N PRO A 443 0.34 22.32 10.63
CA PRO A 443 -0.91 22.37 11.40
C PRO A 443 -2.07 21.66 10.69
N GLU A 444 -2.11 21.73 9.37
CA GLU A 444 -3.13 21.18 8.51
C GLU A 444 -3.15 19.64 8.51
N ALA A 445 -2.00 19.01 8.68
CA ALA A 445 -1.91 17.55 8.77
C ALA A 445 -2.73 16.97 9.94
N ARG A 446 -2.91 17.78 11.01
CA ARG A 446 -3.65 17.38 12.22
C ARG A 446 -5.13 17.77 12.19
N SER A 447 -5.48 18.83 11.46
CA SER A 447 -6.84 19.39 11.44
C SER A 447 -7.67 18.98 10.24
N GLY A 448 -7.06 18.39 9.18
CA GLY A 448 -7.76 18.06 7.95
C GLY A 448 -8.06 19.28 7.07
N GLY A 449 -7.43 20.44 7.36
CA GLY A 449 -7.53 21.62 6.53
C GLY A 449 -6.82 21.45 5.18
N ARG A 450 -7.23 22.24 4.19
CA ARG A 450 -6.49 22.36 2.92
C ARG A 450 -5.17 23.07 3.23
N GLY A 451 -4.06 22.33 3.17
CA GLY A 451 -2.73 22.82 3.50
C GLY A 451 -2.19 23.79 2.46
N ALA A 452 -1.09 24.44 2.84
CA ALA A 452 -0.21 25.12 1.89
C ALA A 452 0.06 24.20 0.71
N GLY A 453 0.03 24.72 -0.51
CA GLY A 453 0.05 23.94 -1.73
C GLY A 453 1.07 22.81 -1.72
N GLU A 454 0.80 21.72 -2.38
CA GLU A 454 1.57 20.47 -2.34
C GLU A 454 3.08 20.68 -2.44
N ASP A 455 3.51 21.69 -3.18
CA ASP A 455 4.93 22.05 -3.35
C ASP A 455 5.57 22.41 -2.01
N LEU A 456 4.95 23.29 -1.20
CA LEU A 456 5.49 23.71 0.10
C LEU A 456 5.55 22.58 1.13
N ALA A 457 4.56 21.68 1.12
CA ALA A 457 4.51 20.53 2.02
C ALA A 457 5.64 19.51 1.76
N ASN A 458 6.28 19.58 0.60
CA ASN A 458 7.38 18.71 0.19
C ASN A 458 8.76 19.38 0.22
N ARG A 459 8.85 20.64 0.69
CA ARG A 459 10.12 21.38 0.73
C ARG A 459 10.75 21.36 2.11
N ILE A 460 12.05 21.17 2.14
CA ILE A 460 12.86 21.23 3.36
C ILE A 460 14.07 22.12 3.13
N ASP A 461 14.39 22.92 4.13
CA ASP A 461 15.68 23.62 4.20
C ASP A 461 16.75 22.63 4.68
N PRO A 462 17.76 22.30 3.85
CA PRO A 462 18.78 21.33 4.25
C PRO A 462 19.59 21.75 5.47
N ASP A 463 19.70 23.04 5.78
CA ASP A 463 20.46 23.53 6.92
C ASP A 463 19.72 23.30 8.26
N GLN A 464 18.43 22.99 8.22
CA GLN A 464 17.65 22.55 9.39
C GLN A 464 17.85 21.06 9.73
N LEU A 465 18.50 20.29 8.86
CA LEU A 465 18.87 18.90 9.12
C LEU A 465 20.16 18.83 9.95
N ASN A 466 20.27 17.85 10.84
CA ASN A 466 21.53 17.59 11.51
C ASN A 466 22.58 17.04 10.51
N ALA A 467 23.87 17.06 10.89
CA ALA A 467 24.97 16.66 10.01
C ALA A 467 24.85 15.21 9.47
N PHE A 468 24.29 14.30 10.26
CA PHE A 468 24.05 12.92 9.84
C PHE A 468 22.94 12.88 8.77
N GLU A 469 21.82 13.55 8.99
CA GLU A 469 20.71 13.61 8.04
C GLU A 469 21.10 14.30 6.72
N GLN A 470 21.91 15.37 6.79
CA GLN A 470 22.46 16.01 5.58
C GLN A 470 23.33 15.02 4.78
N SER A 471 24.16 14.25 5.46
CA SER A 471 25.00 13.23 4.83
C SER A 471 24.15 12.12 4.18
N CYS A 472 23.13 11.64 4.87
CA CYS A 472 22.19 10.62 4.34
C CYS A 472 21.38 11.18 3.15
N LEU A 473 20.89 12.43 3.21
CA LEU A 473 20.18 13.06 2.09
C LEU A 473 21.09 13.19 0.88
N LYS A 474 22.32 13.65 1.07
CA LYS A 474 23.33 13.76 0.01
C LYS A 474 23.59 12.41 -0.65
N GLU A 475 23.72 11.33 0.12
CA GLU A 475 23.93 9.99 -0.41
C GLU A 475 22.69 9.46 -1.13
N ALA A 476 21.49 9.67 -0.59
CA ALA A 476 20.25 9.31 -1.25
C ALA A 476 20.07 10.01 -2.61
N LEU A 477 20.40 11.31 -2.68
CA LEU A 477 20.37 12.06 -3.95
C LEU A 477 21.46 11.59 -4.94
N ARG A 478 22.62 11.12 -4.44
CA ARG A 478 23.66 10.52 -5.28
C ARG A 478 23.19 9.20 -5.88
N LEU A 479 22.56 8.34 -5.08
CA LEU A 479 21.96 7.09 -5.57
C LEU A 479 20.83 7.34 -6.58
N ALA A 480 20.02 8.39 -6.37
CA ALA A 480 19.03 8.83 -7.36
C ALA A 480 19.69 9.21 -8.72
N ARG A 481 20.81 9.94 -8.69
CA ARG A 481 21.58 10.28 -9.90
C ARG A 481 22.13 9.04 -10.59
N GLN A 482 22.76 8.13 -9.85
CA GLN A 482 23.28 6.88 -10.40
C GLN A 482 22.18 6.02 -11.04
N LEU A 483 20.99 6.01 -10.43
CA LEU A 483 19.83 5.30 -10.98
C LEU A 483 19.37 5.92 -12.31
N GLN A 484 19.41 7.25 -12.46
CA GLN A 484 19.12 7.93 -13.74
C GLN A 484 20.20 7.64 -14.79
N GLU A 485 21.49 7.75 -14.43
CA GLU A 485 22.61 7.42 -15.32
C GLU A 485 22.48 5.97 -15.84
N ARG A 486 22.05 5.05 -14.99
CA ARG A 486 21.77 3.68 -15.41
C ARG A 486 20.61 3.57 -16.38
N LEU A 487 19.52 4.34 -16.19
CA LEU A 487 18.43 4.41 -17.18
C LEU A 487 18.91 4.95 -18.51
N GLU A 488 19.74 6.00 -18.50
CA GLU A 488 20.32 6.57 -19.73
C GLU A 488 21.11 5.51 -20.52
N LEU A 489 21.90 4.70 -19.82
CA LEU A 489 22.66 3.60 -20.42
C LEU A 489 21.75 2.47 -20.93
N ASP A 490 20.83 1.98 -20.09
CA ASP A 490 19.94 0.84 -20.38
C ASP A 490 19.03 1.16 -21.58
N PHE A 491 18.57 2.41 -21.74
CA PHE A 491 17.65 2.83 -22.79
C PHE A 491 18.30 3.65 -23.90
N ARG A 492 19.64 3.86 -23.88
CA ARG A 492 20.44 4.61 -24.89
C ARG A 492 19.86 6.01 -25.13
N LEU A 493 19.65 6.77 -24.05
CA LEU A 493 19.13 8.15 -24.11
C LEU A 493 20.17 9.15 -24.59
#